data_745df6f88f7be77d33e7119dc41fb6e3
#
_entry.id   745df6f88f7be77d33e7119dc41fb6e3
#
_cell.length_a   1.000
_cell.length_b   1.000
_cell.length_c   1.000
_cell.angle_alpha   90.00
_cell.angle_beta   90.00
_cell.angle_gamma   90.00
#
_symmetry.space_group_name_H-M   'P 1'
#
loop_
_entity.id
_entity.type
_entity.pdbx_description
1 polymer ?
#
loop_
_entity_poly.entity_id
_entity_poly.type
_entity_poly.pdbx_seq_one_letter_code
_entity_poly.pdbx_strand_id
1 'polypeptide(L)'
;MTKLGSAFGEKYQAKRKDLLTRLFVLNGHTFKVRIPLISESDAIYKKVSDPDEETIEKIYQEITAPLRQFENNQTEDFEFINDDILVEGRSMREAAKNKAITEARITEFFKLLVPEMEGVTLDDLTYADIEEEFPIAVQMLIVEKIGEVISPTYREARGN
;
A
#
# COMPACT_ATOMS: atom_id res chain seq x y z
N MET A 1 0.78 35.63 -5.87
CA MET A 1 -0.02 34.44 -6.23
C MET A 1 -0.87 34.02 -5.03
N THR A 2 -2.17 33.92 -5.20
CA THR A 2 -3.10 33.60 -4.10
C THR A 2 -3.15 32.09 -3.88
N LYS A 3 -2.88 31.64 -2.66
CA LYS A 3 -3.12 30.26 -2.28
C LYS A 3 -4.57 30.14 -1.88
N LEU A 4 -5.28 29.21 -2.47
CA LEU A 4 -6.72 29.07 -2.30
C LEU A 4 -7.12 28.89 -0.84
N GLY A 5 -6.39 28.06 -0.09
CA GLY A 5 -6.68 27.84 1.33
C GLY A 5 -6.59 29.10 2.16
N SER A 6 -5.61 29.97 1.86
CA SER A 6 -5.47 31.26 2.58
C SER A 6 -6.61 32.22 2.27
N ALA A 7 -7.18 32.12 1.07
CA ALA A 7 -8.29 32.98 0.65
C ALA A 7 -9.57 32.69 1.43
N PHE A 8 -9.72 31.49 1.99
CA PHE A 8 -10.95 31.09 2.73
C PHE A 8 -10.90 31.46 4.22
N GLY A 9 -9.78 31.98 4.72
CA GLY A 9 -9.66 32.51 6.06
C GLY A 9 -9.41 31.48 7.17
N GLU A 10 -9.33 31.99 8.40
CA GLU A 10 -8.95 31.20 9.57
C GLU A 10 -9.94 30.09 9.92
N LYS A 11 -11.24 30.36 9.77
CA LYS A 11 -12.28 29.37 10.06
C LYS A 11 -12.15 28.14 9.16
N TYR A 12 -11.84 28.38 7.89
CA TYR A 12 -11.59 27.31 6.94
C TYR A 12 -10.34 26.52 7.34
N GLN A 13 -9.26 27.22 7.68
CA GLN A 13 -8.01 26.55 8.06
C GLN A 13 -8.21 25.61 9.26
N ALA A 14 -9.04 26.02 10.24
CA ALA A 14 -9.35 25.21 11.40
C ALA A 14 -10.16 23.95 11.04
N LYS A 15 -10.96 24.00 9.98
CA LYS A 15 -11.83 22.90 9.54
C LYS A 15 -11.30 22.11 8.35
N ARG A 16 -10.14 22.50 7.81
CA ARG A 16 -9.60 21.91 6.59
C ARG A 16 -9.38 20.40 6.72
N LYS A 17 -8.91 19.93 7.86
CA LYS A 17 -8.68 18.51 8.11
C LYS A 17 -9.98 17.71 8.00
N ASP A 18 -11.08 18.25 8.55
CA ASP A 18 -12.39 17.59 8.49
C ASP A 18 -12.88 17.47 7.04
N LEU A 19 -12.64 18.50 6.23
CA LEU A 19 -13.01 18.49 4.82
C LEU A 19 -12.24 17.44 4.02
N LEU A 20 -10.97 17.22 4.38
CA LEU A 20 -10.08 16.30 3.68
C LEU A 20 -10.01 14.91 4.32
N THR A 21 -10.92 14.62 5.26
CA THR A 21 -10.96 13.35 5.97
C THR A 21 -12.29 12.66 5.73
N ARG A 22 -12.24 11.35 5.51
CA ARG A 22 -13.43 10.51 5.40
C ARG A 22 -13.32 9.37 6.40
N LEU A 23 -14.46 8.75 6.70
CA LEU A 23 -14.54 7.68 7.69
C LEU A 23 -14.99 6.38 7.04
N PHE A 24 -14.52 5.27 7.59
CA PHE A 24 -15.13 3.98 7.34
C PHE A 24 -15.17 3.17 8.64
N VAL A 25 -16.11 2.23 8.73
CA VAL A 25 -16.29 1.39 9.91
C VAL A 25 -15.96 -0.05 9.55
N LEU A 26 -15.17 -0.68 10.39
CA LEU A 26 -14.80 -2.08 10.25
C LEU A 26 -14.96 -2.76 11.62
N ASN A 27 -15.87 -3.73 11.70
CA ASN A 27 -16.17 -4.45 12.93
C ASN A 27 -16.41 -3.55 14.15
N GLY A 28 -17.16 -2.45 13.93
CA GLY A 28 -17.51 -1.52 15.00
C GLY A 28 -16.47 -0.46 15.30
N HIS A 29 -15.27 -0.56 14.72
CA HIS A 29 -14.24 0.47 14.86
C HIS A 29 -14.29 1.43 13.68
N THR A 30 -14.27 2.74 13.98
CA THR A 30 -14.26 3.80 12.97
C THR A 30 -12.83 4.22 12.68
N PHE A 31 -12.43 4.10 11.42
CA PHE A 31 -11.15 4.58 10.94
C PHE A 31 -11.33 5.90 10.21
N LYS A 32 -10.36 6.79 10.35
CA LYS A 32 -10.30 8.05 9.61
C LYS A 32 -9.27 7.94 8.51
N VAL A 33 -9.62 8.43 7.33
CA VAL A 33 -8.75 8.36 6.15
C VAL A 33 -8.58 9.77 5.60
N ARG A 34 -7.34 10.17 5.39
CA ARG A 34 -7.01 11.44 4.75
C ARG A 34 -7.12 11.26 3.23
N ILE A 35 -7.87 12.15 2.58
CA ILE A 35 -7.99 12.12 1.11
C ILE A 35 -6.75 12.79 0.53
N PRO A 36 -5.96 12.06 -0.29
CA PRO A 36 -4.76 12.63 -0.88
C PRO A 36 -5.07 13.62 -2.00
N LEU A 37 -4.18 14.60 -2.19
CA LEU A 37 -4.24 15.46 -3.37
C LEU A 37 -3.87 14.62 -4.62
N ILE A 38 -4.24 15.11 -5.80
CA ILE A 38 -3.95 14.41 -7.07
C ILE A 38 -2.46 14.13 -7.22
N SER A 39 -1.61 15.13 -6.96
CA SER A 39 -0.17 14.97 -7.04
C SER A 39 0.37 13.91 -6.07
N GLU A 40 -0.22 13.83 -4.90
CA GLU A 40 0.13 12.82 -3.90
C GLU A 40 -0.30 11.43 -4.34
N SER A 41 -1.53 11.31 -4.87
CA SER A 41 -2.03 10.04 -5.44
C SER A 41 -1.13 9.54 -6.56
N ASP A 42 -0.73 10.43 -7.47
CA ASP A 42 0.15 10.08 -8.59
C ASP A 42 1.51 9.58 -8.08
N ALA A 43 2.05 10.23 -7.05
CA ALA A 43 3.31 9.82 -6.43
C ALA A 43 3.18 8.43 -5.77
N ILE A 44 2.05 8.17 -5.11
CA ILE A 44 1.77 6.86 -4.49
C ILE A 44 1.72 5.77 -5.56
N TYR A 45 0.96 5.97 -6.64
CA TYR A 45 0.84 4.99 -7.72
C TYR A 45 2.18 4.71 -8.39
N LYS A 46 2.98 5.74 -8.60
CA LYS A 46 4.31 5.60 -9.19
C LYS A 46 5.22 4.78 -8.28
N LYS A 47 5.22 5.07 -7.00
CA LYS A 47 6.03 4.37 -6.01
C LYS A 47 5.63 2.89 -5.89
N VAL A 48 4.33 2.61 -5.93
CA VAL A 48 3.79 1.25 -5.85
C VAL A 48 4.11 0.44 -7.09
N SER A 49 3.97 1.03 -8.29
CA SER A 49 4.15 0.32 -9.55
C SER A 49 5.61 0.04 -9.92
N ASP A 50 6.54 0.77 -9.32
CA ASP A 50 7.96 0.65 -9.62
C ASP A 50 8.76 0.40 -8.33
N PRO A 51 8.67 -0.82 -7.75
CA PRO A 51 9.40 -1.14 -6.54
C PRO A 51 10.90 -1.17 -6.79
N ASP A 52 11.66 -0.85 -5.75
CA ASP A 52 13.11 -0.84 -5.75
C ASP A 52 13.66 -2.25 -6.02
N GLU A 53 14.65 -2.35 -6.90
CA GLU A 53 15.29 -3.63 -7.23
C GLU A 53 15.93 -4.31 -6.02
N GLU A 54 16.47 -3.53 -5.10
CA GLU A 54 17.04 -4.06 -3.87
C GLU A 54 15.98 -4.76 -3.02
N THR A 55 14.79 -4.16 -2.93
CA THR A 55 13.64 -4.74 -2.23
C THR A 55 13.18 -6.03 -2.90
N ILE A 56 13.10 -6.03 -4.23
CA ILE A 56 12.72 -7.22 -5.00
C ILE A 56 13.73 -8.34 -4.77
N GLU A 57 15.03 -8.04 -4.82
CA GLU A 57 16.08 -9.03 -4.60
C GLU A 57 16.01 -9.62 -3.20
N LYS A 58 15.79 -8.79 -2.20
CA LYS A 58 15.64 -9.25 -0.81
C LYS A 58 14.46 -10.22 -0.68
N ILE A 59 13.31 -9.87 -1.25
CA ILE A 59 12.12 -10.72 -1.24
C ILE A 59 12.40 -12.02 -2.00
N TYR A 60 13.07 -11.93 -3.15
CA TYR A 60 13.45 -13.09 -3.94
C TYR A 60 14.30 -14.06 -3.12
N GLN A 61 15.31 -13.56 -2.41
CA GLN A 61 16.16 -14.39 -1.55
C GLN A 61 15.36 -15.05 -0.43
N GLU A 62 14.41 -14.32 0.15
CA GLU A 62 13.57 -14.85 1.22
C GLU A 62 12.62 -15.95 0.75
N ILE A 63 11.93 -15.74 -0.37
CA ILE A 63 10.94 -16.72 -0.88
C ILE A 63 11.60 -17.94 -1.52
N THR A 64 12.84 -17.81 -2.00
CA THR A 64 13.55 -18.91 -2.65
C THR A 64 14.47 -19.68 -1.70
N ALA A 65 14.74 -19.17 -0.51
CA ALA A 65 15.61 -19.85 0.45
C ALA A 65 15.23 -21.32 0.69
N PRO A 66 13.95 -21.66 0.94
CA PRO A 66 13.56 -23.07 1.11
C PRO A 66 13.74 -23.92 -0.12
N LEU A 67 13.77 -23.31 -1.31
CA LEU A 67 13.87 -24.03 -2.60
C LEU A 67 15.31 -24.38 -2.97
N ARG A 68 16.29 -23.69 -2.39
CA ARG A 68 17.71 -23.87 -2.76
C ARG A 68 18.23 -25.25 -2.41
N GLN A 69 17.63 -25.95 -1.46
CA GLN A 69 17.95 -27.32 -1.10
C GLN A 69 17.70 -28.30 -2.26
N PHE A 70 16.87 -27.91 -3.24
CA PHE A 70 16.53 -28.75 -4.40
C PHE A 70 17.38 -28.43 -5.63
N GLU A 71 18.37 -27.56 -5.51
CA GLU A 71 19.20 -27.11 -6.65
C GLU A 71 19.88 -28.27 -7.38
N ASN A 72 20.33 -29.29 -6.63
CA ASN A 72 20.98 -30.47 -7.19
C ASN A 72 20.00 -31.59 -7.55
N ASN A 73 18.74 -31.45 -7.27
CA ASN A 73 17.69 -32.43 -7.53
C ASN A 73 16.52 -31.76 -8.27
N GLN A 74 16.82 -31.17 -9.43
CA GLN A 74 15.81 -30.52 -10.25
C GLN A 74 14.78 -31.52 -10.76
N THR A 75 13.52 -31.16 -10.63
CA THR A 75 12.38 -31.95 -11.12
C THR A 75 11.56 -31.06 -12.07
N GLU A 76 10.50 -31.63 -12.66
CA GLU A 76 9.59 -30.84 -13.50
C GLU A 76 8.96 -29.67 -12.74
N ASP A 77 8.86 -29.77 -11.40
CA ASP A 77 8.26 -28.75 -10.56
C ASP A 77 9.21 -27.59 -10.22
N PHE A 78 10.53 -27.85 -10.25
CA PHE A 78 11.54 -26.87 -9.87
C PHE A 78 12.65 -26.80 -10.93
N GLU A 79 12.78 -25.65 -11.58
CA GLU A 79 13.84 -25.41 -12.56
C GLU A 79 14.68 -24.21 -12.12
N PHE A 80 16.00 -24.40 -12.12
CA PHE A 80 16.97 -23.35 -11.82
C PHE A 80 17.58 -22.88 -13.14
N ILE A 81 17.02 -21.81 -13.72
CA ILE A 81 17.42 -21.31 -15.04
C ILE A 81 17.99 -19.90 -14.92
N ASN A 82 19.22 -19.73 -15.36
CA ASN A 82 19.92 -18.45 -15.32
C ASN A 82 19.93 -17.89 -13.89
N ASP A 83 19.39 -16.70 -13.70
CA ASP A 83 19.35 -16.01 -12.43
C ASP A 83 17.94 -16.06 -11.81
N ASP A 84 17.21 -17.15 -12.05
CA ASP A 84 15.84 -17.30 -11.58
C ASP A 84 15.54 -18.74 -11.18
N ILE A 85 14.47 -18.92 -10.42
CA ILE A 85 13.94 -20.23 -10.07
C ILE A 85 12.50 -20.27 -10.57
N LEU A 86 12.18 -21.29 -11.34
CA LEU A 86 10.82 -21.52 -11.82
C LEU A 86 10.17 -22.62 -10.97
N VAL A 87 9.00 -22.34 -10.42
CA VAL A 87 8.20 -23.30 -9.68
C VAL A 87 6.93 -23.55 -10.47
N GLU A 88 6.77 -24.75 -10.96
CA GLU A 88 5.66 -25.12 -11.85
C GLU A 88 5.52 -24.14 -13.02
N GLY A 89 6.64 -23.74 -13.60
CA GLY A 89 6.71 -22.81 -14.72
C GLY A 89 6.58 -21.33 -14.35
N ARG A 90 6.43 -21.00 -13.08
CA ARG A 90 6.29 -19.61 -12.62
C ARG A 90 7.61 -19.06 -12.12
N SER A 91 7.97 -17.87 -12.61
CA SER A 91 9.19 -17.16 -12.19
C SER A 91 9.08 -16.68 -10.76
N MET A 92 10.05 -17.04 -9.93
CA MET A 92 10.12 -16.56 -8.55
C MET A 92 10.57 -15.09 -8.49
N ARG A 93 11.32 -14.61 -9.47
CA ARG A 93 11.66 -13.18 -9.56
C ARG A 93 10.42 -12.34 -9.82
N GLU A 94 9.54 -12.82 -10.69
CA GLU A 94 8.27 -12.16 -10.96
C GLU A 94 7.35 -12.19 -9.73
N ALA A 95 7.31 -13.32 -9.02
CA ALA A 95 6.57 -13.45 -7.76
C ALA A 95 7.09 -12.47 -6.71
N ALA A 96 8.42 -12.32 -6.60
CA ALA A 96 9.05 -11.37 -5.69
C ALA A 96 8.66 -9.92 -6.03
N LYS A 97 8.65 -9.57 -7.31
CA LYS A 97 8.24 -8.25 -7.77
C LYS A 97 6.78 -7.98 -7.42
N ASN A 98 5.90 -8.94 -7.67
CA ASN A 98 4.47 -8.81 -7.36
C ASN A 98 4.24 -8.67 -5.85
N LYS A 99 5.00 -9.40 -5.05
CA LYS A 99 4.95 -9.27 -3.59
C LYS A 99 5.41 -7.88 -3.15
N ALA A 100 6.49 -7.36 -3.74
CA ALA A 100 6.98 -6.02 -3.45
C ALA A 100 5.93 -4.95 -3.78
N ILE A 101 5.24 -5.09 -4.92
CA ILE A 101 4.17 -4.19 -5.32
C ILE A 101 3.02 -4.24 -4.31
N THR A 102 2.61 -5.43 -3.91
CA THR A 102 1.52 -5.62 -2.94
C THR A 102 1.85 -5.00 -1.60
N GLU A 103 3.05 -5.28 -1.07
CA GLU A 103 3.49 -4.73 0.22
C GLU A 103 3.60 -3.20 0.17
N ALA A 104 4.12 -2.65 -0.93
CA ALA A 104 4.22 -1.20 -1.11
C ALA A 104 2.83 -0.56 -1.17
N ARG A 105 1.88 -1.18 -1.87
CA ARG A 105 0.51 -0.68 -1.97
C ARG A 105 -0.16 -0.66 -0.60
N ILE A 106 -0.04 -1.74 0.14
CA ILE A 106 -0.60 -1.83 1.50
C ILE A 106 0.00 -0.72 2.37
N THR A 107 1.32 -0.59 2.37
CA THR A 107 2.01 0.40 3.20
C THR A 107 1.60 1.83 2.86
N GLU A 108 1.59 2.18 1.58
CA GLU A 108 1.25 3.54 1.15
C GLU A 108 -0.21 3.89 1.43
N PHE A 109 -1.12 2.93 1.29
CA PHE A 109 -2.52 3.15 1.62
C PHE A 109 -2.71 3.29 3.14
N PHE A 110 -2.03 2.47 3.94
CA PHE A 110 -2.10 2.58 5.41
C PHE A 110 -1.60 3.94 5.91
N LYS A 111 -0.63 4.55 5.21
CA LYS A 111 -0.14 5.88 5.56
C LYS A 111 -1.21 6.97 5.42
N LEU A 112 -2.30 6.70 4.71
CA LEU A 112 -3.43 7.62 4.58
C LEU A 112 -4.35 7.57 5.80
N LEU A 113 -4.24 6.56 6.65
CA LEU A 113 -5.01 6.49 7.89
C LEU A 113 -4.56 7.61 8.83
N VAL A 114 -5.53 8.20 9.53
CA VAL A 114 -5.27 9.27 10.47
C VAL A 114 -5.23 8.67 11.88
N PRO A 115 -4.09 8.73 12.58
CA PRO A 115 -4.00 8.24 13.95
C PRO A 115 -4.91 9.03 14.89
N GLU A 116 -5.49 8.36 15.87
CA GLU A 116 -6.31 9.01 16.90
C GLU A 116 -5.45 9.66 17.98
N MET A 117 -4.25 9.14 18.21
CA MET A 117 -3.32 9.69 19.19
C MET A 117 -2.67 10.96 18.65
N GLU A 118 -2.71 12.04 19.43
CA GLU A 118 -2.04 13.29 19.08
C GLU A 118 -0.52 13.09 19.01
N GLY A 119 0.11 13.76 18.05
CA GLY A 119 1.55 13.73 17.89
C GLY A 119 2.10 12.49 17.20
N VAL A 120 1.23 11.53 16.87
CA VAL A 120 1.62 10.32 16.15
C VAL A 120 1.40 10.53 14.65
N THR A 121 2.39 10.16 13.83
CA THR A 121 2.26 10.15 12.37
C THR A 121 2.56 8.75 11.85
N LEU A 122 2.06 8.44 10.65
CA LEU A 122 2.32 7.19 9.98
C LEU A 122 3.33 7.36 8.83
N ASP A 123 4.03 8.49 8.78
CA ASP A 123 4.98 8.79 7.71
C ASP A 123 6.12 7.77 7.62
N ASP A 124 6.53 7.22 8.77
CA ASP A 124 7.62 6.24 8.86
C ASP A 124 7.12 4.79 8.92
N LEU A 125 5.83 4.58 8.68
CA LEU A 125 5.24 3.24 8.72
C LEU A 125 5.91 2.31 7.70
N THR A 126 6.26 1.11 8.15
CA THR A 126 6.82 0.07 7.28
C THR A 126 5.83 -1.08 7.13
N TYR A 127 6.04 -1.91 6.10
CA TYR A 127 5.21 -3.10 5.94
C TYR A 127 5.34 -4.05 7.14
N ALA A 128 6.53 -4.16 7.73
CA ALA A 128 6.76 -4.98 8.91
C ALA A 128 5.86 -4.58 10.08
N ASP A 129 5.65 -3.27 10.27
CA ASP A 129 4.76 -2.76 11.31
C ASP A 129 3.31 -3.21 11.10
N ILE A 130 2.88 -3.21 9.84
CA ILE A 130 1.52 -3.62 9.47
C ILE A 130 1.35 -5.14 9.65
N GLU A 131 2.33 -5.90 9.22
CA GLU A 131 2.33 -7.36 9.31
C GLU A 131 2.32 -7.84 10.77
N GLU A 132 2.99 -7.10 11.65
CA GLU A 132 3.01 -7.39 13.08
C GLU A 132 1.62 -7.23 13.71
N GLU A 133 0.82 -6.28 13.21
CA GLU A 133 -0.50 -5.98 13.77
C GLU A 133 -1.64 -6.77 13.10
N PHE A 134 -1.59 -6.96 11.77
CA PHE A 134 -2.71 -7.50 11.00
C PHE A 134 -2.31 -8.69 10.12
N PRO A 135 -3.11 -9.77 10.13
CA PRO A 135 -2.95 -10.81 9.11
C PRO A 135 -3.30 -10.27 7.72
N ILE A 136 -2.80 -10.91 6.69
CA ILE A 136 -2.94 -10.44 5.30
C ILE A 136 -4.40 -10.20 4.88
N ALA A 137 -5.31 -11.05 5.32
CA ALA A 137 -6.73 -10.90 5.00
C ALA A 137 -7.30 -9.58 5.52
N VAL A 138 -6.90 -9.17 6.73
CA VAL A 138 -7.34 -7.92 7.33
C VAL A 138 -6.65 -6.73 6.66
N GLN A 139 -5.36 -6.86 6.33
CA GLN A 139 -4.63 -5.83 5.59
C GLN A 139 -5.33 -5.51 4.27
N MET A 140 -5.70 -6.53 3.51
CA MET A 140 -6.36 -6.36 2.21
C MET A 140 -7.75 -5.74 2.36
N LEU A 141 -8.48 -6.10 3.41
CA LEU A 141 -9.79 -5.53 3.69
C LEU A 141 -9.69 -4.04 4.01
N ILE A 142 -8.71 -3.66 4.83
CA ILE A 142 -8.47 -2.24 5.18
C ILE A 142 -8.08 -1.45 3.92
N VAL A 143 -7.18 -1.98 3.09
CA VAL A 143 -6.77 -1.34 1.83
C VAL A 143 -7.97 -1.12 0.91
N GLU A 144 -8.84 -2.14 0.79
CA GLU A 144 -10.06 -2.03 -0.01
C GLU A 144 -10.96 -0.91 0.51
N LYS A 145 -11.17 -0.85 1.82
CA LYS A 145 -11.99 0.21 2.43
C LYS A 145 -11.40 1.60 2.23
N ILE A 146 -10.09 1.74 2.38
CA ILE A 146 -9.40 3.00 2.12
C ILE A 146 -9.64 3.40 0.66
N GLY A 147 -9.43 2.48 -0.28
CA GLY A 147 -9.64 2.73 -1.71
C GLY A 147 -11.06 3.21 -2.03
N GLU A 148 -12.06 2.59 -1.41
CA GLU A 148 -13.45 2.96 -1.61
C GLU A 148 -13.75 4.39 -1.14
N VAL A 149 -13.21 4.81 0.01
CA VAL A 149 -13.52 6.13 0.56
C VAL A 149 -12.72 7.27 -0.07
N ILE A 150 -11.53 7.00 -0.60
CA ILE A 150 -10.73 8.05 -1.25
C ILE A 150 -11.07 8.21 -2.74
N SER A 151 -11.67 7.20 -3.36
CA SER A 151 -12.08 7.26 -4.77
C SER A 151 -13.49 7.80 -4.87
N PRO A 152 -13.75 8.77 -5.78
CA PRO A 152 -15.11 9.24 -5.98
C PRO A 152 -15.95 8.13 -6.60
N THR A 153 -17.21 8.01 -6.15
CA THR A 153 -18.17 7.12 -6.80
C THR A 153 -18.55 7.70 -8.17
N TYR A 154 -19.10 6.87 -9.02
CA TYR A 154 -19.58 7.32 -10.33
C TYR A 154 -20.60 8.47 -10.20
N ARG A 155 -21.46 8.42 -9.19
CA ARG A 155 -22.43 9.50 -8.91
C ARG A 155 -21.73 10.79 -8.52
N GLU A 156 -20.76 10.70 -7.61
CA GLU A 156 -19.97 11.86 -7.16
C GLU A 156 -19.20 12.48 -8.33
N ALA A 157 -18.57 11.65 -9.16
CA ALA A 157 -17.82 12.09 -10.33
C ALA A 157 -18.73 12.80 -11.35
N ARG A 158 -20.01 12.44 -11.41
CA ARG A 158 -21.00 13.08 -12.30
C ARG A 158 -21.67 14.30 -11.68
N GLY A 159 -21.39 14.61 -10.43
CA GLY A 159 -22.00 15.74 -9.75
C GLY A 159 -23.41 15.50 -9.25
N ASN A 160 -23.80 14.25 -9.12
CA ASN A 160 -25.12 13.88 -8.60
C ASN A 160 -25.08 13.52 -7.12
#